data_2142b1778b69a645a7a2095a42bb3afc
#
_entry.id   2142b1778b69a645a7a2095a42bb3afc
#
_cell.length_a   1.000
_cell.length_b   1.000
_cell.length_c   1.000
_cell.angle_alpha   90.00
_cell.angle_beta   90.00
_cell.angle_gamma   90.00
#
_symmetry.space_group_name_H-M   'P 1'
#
loop_
_entity.id
_entity.type
_entity.pdbx_description
1 polymer ?
#
loop_
_entity_poly.entity_id
_entity_poly.type
_entity_poly.pdbx_seq_one_letter_code
_entity_poly.pdbx_strand_id
1 'polypeptide(L)'
;MPVLLGQAIFVRKNYVALPEPTGARSGIVGDGPALRLLLIGDSSAVGVGVASQTDALLGQLIDRLAGHMTVHYELVAQTGAKTIDVLGWLDTMPPARFDVAVTALGVNDVTKGVSLRKWLSQQTNLFDRLIRQFGARRVIASGLPPVGQFPLLPHPL
;
A
#
# COMPACT_ATOMS: atom_id res chain seq x y z
N MET A 1 -22.04 23.81 -3.40
CA MET A 1 -20.62 24.21 -3.32
C MET A 1 -20.18 24.64 -1.90
N PRO A 2 -20.82 25.57 -1.18
CA PRO A 2 -20.32 25.97 0.16
C PRO A 2 -20.36 24.86 1.21
N VAL A 3 -21.35 23.97 1.15
CA VAL A 3 -21.48 22.83 2.09
C VAL A 3 -20.29 21.86 1.96
N LEU A 4 -19.91 21.47 0.74
CA LEU A 4 -18.79 20.57 0.50
C LEU A 4 -17.46 21.15 1.00
N LEU A 5 -17.26 22.46 0.82
CA LEU A 5 -16.07 23.14 1.32
C LEU A 5 -16.03 23.14 2.86
N GLY A 6 -17.18 23.42 3.50
CA GLY A 6 -17.32 23.35 4.95
C GLY A 6 -17.05 21.96 5.51
N GLN A 7 -17.58 20.93 4.85
CA GLN A 7 -17.35 19.52 5.21
C GLN A 7 -15.87 19.13 5.04
N ALA A 8 -15.22 19.52 3.96
CA ALA A 8 -13.80 19.25 3.74
C ALA A 8 -12.91 19.92 4.81
N ILE A 9 -13.24 21.15 5.21
CA ILE A 9 -12.54 21.86 6.29
C ILE A 9 -12.78 21.17 7.63
N PHE A 10 -14.01 20.71 7.91
CA PHE A 10 -14.35 19.98 9.13
C PHE A 10 -13.56 18.67 9.23
N VAL A 11 -13.56 17.85 8.18
CA VAL A 11 -12.79 16.59 8.12
C VAL A 11 -11.31 16.87 8.35
N ARG A 12 -10.74 17.89 7.67
CA ARG A 12 -9.33 18.24 7.82
C ARG A 12 -8.96 18.70 9.23
N LYS A 13 -9.87 19.43 9.92
CA LYS A 13 -9.63 19.88 11.30
C LYS A 13 -9.73 18.75 12.32
N ASN A 14 -10.58 17.75 12.06
CA ASN A 14 -10.81 16.63 12.98
C ASN A 14 -10.00 15.37 12.60
N TYR A 15 -9.17 15.44 11.56
CA TYR A 15 -8.28 14.35 11.19
C TYR A 15 -7.18 14.17 12.23
N VAL A 16 -7.18 13.03 12.88
CA VAL A 16 -6.08 12.62 13.78
C VAL A 16 -5.11 11.77 12.96
N ALA A 17 -3.90 12.31 12.76
CA ALA A 17 -2.84 11.55 12.12
C ALA A 17 -2.36 10.44 13.08
N LEU A 18 -2.64 9.20 12.73
CA LEU A 18 -2.11 8.05 13.47
C LEU A 18 -0.66 7.81 13.05
N PRO A 19 0.22 7.41 13.99
CA PRO A 19 1.61 7.11 13.69
C PRO A 19 1.71 5.84 12.82
N GLU A 20 2.81 5.74 12.09
CA GLU A 20 3.19 4.51 11.43
C GLU A 20 3.72 3.51 12.47
N PRO A 21 3.47 2.21 12.31
CA PRO A 21 3.94 1.20 13.25
C PRO A 21 5.46 1.10 13.26
N THR A 22 6.01 0.77 14.43
CA THR A 22 7.43 0.47 14.57
C THR A 22 7.74 -0.97 14.13
N GLY A 23 8.98 -1.24 13.75
CA GLY A 23 9.44 -2.58 13.38
C GLY A 23 10.15 -2.64 12.03
N ALA A 24 10.68 -3.82 11.71
CA ALA A 24 11.45 -4.04 10.51
C ALA A 24 10.56 -3.99 9.26
N ARG A 25 11.04 -3.28 8.24
CA ARG A 25 10.40 -3.21 6.91
C ARG A 25 11.02 -4.16 5.89
N SER A 26 12.09 -4.85 6.28
CA SER A 26 12.73 -5.88 5.46
C SER A 26 13.36 -6.93 6.34
N GLY A 27 13.51 -8.14 5.85
CA GLY A 27 14.13 -9.23 6.60
C GLY A 27 13.93 -10.59 5.95
N ILE A 28 14.31 -11.63 6.71
CA ILE A 28 14.17 -13.03 6.32
C ILE A 28 13.62 -13.79 7.53
N VAL A 29 12.52 -14.53 7.33
CA VAL A 29 11.86 -15.29 8.40
C VAL A 29 11.35 -16.63 7.82
N GLY A 30 11.39 -17.66 8.67
CA GLY A 30 10.88 -18.99 8.34
C GLY A 30 11.96 -19.98 7.89
N ASP A 31 11.54 -21.21 7.67
CA ASP A 31 12.39 -22.33 7.26
C ASP A 31 11.64 -23.15 6.20
N GLY A 32 12.17 -23.16 4.98
CA GLY A 32 11.55 -23.84 3.85
C GLY A 32 11.97 -23.25 2.50
N PRO A 33 11.25 -23.54 1.41
CA PRO A 33 11.52 -22.98 0.09
C PRO A 33 11.49 -21.45 0.12
N ALA A 34 12.46 -20.80 -0.54
CA ALA A 34 12.58 -19.35 -0.56
C ALA A 34 11.41 -18.68 -1.30
N LEU A 35 10.85 -17.65 -0.70
CA LEU A 35 9.84 -16.76 -1.28
C LEU A 35 10.30 -15.30 -1.11
N ARG A 36 10.44 -14.56 -2.19
CA ARG A 36 10.75 -13.12 -2.17
C ARG A 36 9.46 -12.33 -2.32
N LEU A 37 9.07 -11.65 -1.25
CA LEU A 37 7.81 -10.90 -1.12
C LEU A 37 8.09 -9.40 -1.09
N LEU A 38 7.48 -8.65 -1.99
CA LEU A 38 7.36 -7.19 -1.93
C LEU A 38 5.95 -6.81 -1.48
N LEU A 39 5.85 -5.97 -0.45
CA LEU A 39 4.63 -5.23 -0.14
C LEU A 39 4.87 -3.75 -0.46
N ILE A 40 4.08 -3.18 -1.36
CA ILE A 40 4.26 -1.79 -1.79
C ILE A 40 2.94 -1.03 -1.73
N GLY A 41 2.97 0.21 -1.20
CA GLY A 41 1.71 0.94 -1.11
C GLY A 41 1.69 2.20 -0.27
N ASP A 42 0.51 2.49 0.25
CA ASP A 42 0.21 3.66 1.08
C ASP A 42 0.12 3.30 2.58
N SER A 43 -0.66 4.05 3.34
CA SER A 43 -0.88 3.82 4.77
C SER A 43 -1.43 2.43 5.09
N SER A 44 -2.17 1.81 4.16
CA SER A 44 -2.71 0.46 4.33
C SER A 44 -1.58 -0.58 4.27
N ALA A 45 -0.60 -0.38 3.40
CA ALA A 45 0.61 -1.21 3.33
C ALA A 45 1.54 -0.96 4.53
N VAL A 46 1.71 0.31 4.92
CA VAL A 46 2.50 0.68 6.12
C VAL A 46 1.95 0.03 7.38
N GLY A 47 0.61 -0.08 7.49
CA GLY A 47 -0.06 -0.58 8.69
C GLY A 47 -0.44 0.51 9.68
N VAL A 48 -0.76 1.73 9.20
CA VAL A 48 -1.24 2.81 10.07
C VAL A 48 -2.47 2.36 10.85
N GLY A 49 -2.44 2.56 12.17
CA GLY A 49 -3.52 2.16 13.08
C GLY A 49 -3.15 1.01 14.03
N VAL A 50 -1.97 0.38 13.84
CA VAL A 50 -1.41 -0.58 14.80
C VAL A 50 -0.06 -0.08 15.32
N ALA A 51 0.40 -0.62 16.45
CA ALA A 51 1.64 -0.16 17.09
C ALA A 51 2.91 -0.79 16.49
N SER A 52 2.80 -2.02 15.98
CA SER A 52 3.93 -2.81 15.49
C SER A 52 3.70 -3.34 14.09
N GLN A 53 4.79 -3.50 13.32
CA GLN A 53 4.75 -4.17 12.00
C GLN A 53 4.29 -5.62 12.11
N THR A 54 4.44 -6.29 13.25
CA THR A 54 3.91 -7.64 13.48
C THR A 54 2.39 -7.70 13.39
N ASP A 55 1.71 -6.62 13.78
CA ASP A 55 0.25 -6.52 13.76
C ASP A 55 -0.29 -5.96 12.43
N ALA A 56 0.60 -5.39 11.61
CA ALA A 56 0.29 -4.84 10.30
C ALA A 56 0.13 -5.94 9.24
N LEU A 57 -0.33 -5.55 8.05
CA LEU A 57 -0.53 -6.45 6.91
C LEU A 57 0.72 -7.28 6.60
N LEU A 58 1.90 -6.66 6.61
CA LEU A 58 3.15 -7.36 6.35
C LEU A 58 3.41 -8.46 7.39
N GLY A 59 3.33 -8.13 8.68
CA GLY A 59 3.55 -9.08 9.76
C GLY A 59 2.59 -10.26 9.71
N GLN A 60 1.31 -10.00 9.44
CA GLN A 60 0.28 -11.02 9.31
C GLN A 60 0.50 -11.94 8.09
N LEU A 61 1.03 -11.41 6.99
CA LEU A 61 1.43 -12.22 5.83
C LEU A 61 2.63 -13.10 6.15
N ILE A 62 3.65 -12.52 6.80
CA ILE A 62 4.87 -13.25 7.18
C ILE A 62 4.54 -14.38 8.14
N ASP A 63 3.76 -14.11 9.17
CA ASP A 63 3.36 -15.12 10.18
C ASP A 63 2.74 -16.36 9.54
N ARG A 64 1.87 -16.18 8.55
CA ARG A 64 1.20 -17.27 7.83
C ARG A 64 2.09 -17.99 6.83
N LEU A 65 3.07 -17.31 6.26
CA LEU A 65 3.93 -17.89 5.22
C LEU A 65 5.16 -18.56 5.84
N ALA A 66 5.71 -18.02 6.93
CA ALA A 66 6.96 -18.47 7.53
C ALA A 66 6.90 -19.91 8.09
N GLY A 67 5.72 -20.45 8.38
CA GLY A 67 5.54 -21.86 8.74
C GLY A 67 5.77 -22.85 7.58
N HIS A 68 5.85 -22.36 6.35
CA HIS A 68 5.97 -23.19 5.14
C HIS A 68 7.09 -22.75 4.20
N MET A 69 7.60 -21.52 4.36
CA MET A 69 8.54 -20.89 3.44
C MET A 69 9.59 -20.06 4.20
N THR A 70 10.77 -19.89 3.61
CA THR A 70 11.71 -18.85 3.99
C THR A 70 11.33 -17.57 3.25
N VAL A 71 10.70 -16.62 3.95
CA VAL A 71 10.19 -15.38 3.38
C VAL A 71 11.25 -14.29 3.46
N HIS A 72 11.79 -13.88 2.32
CA HIS A 72 12.58 -12.67 2.16
C HIS A 72 11.60 -11.55 1.83
N TYR A 73 11.41 -10.61 2.73
CA TYR A 73 10.38 -9.58 2.56
C TYR A 73 10.94 -8.18 2.51
N GLU A 74 10.24 -7.33 1.78
CA GLU A 74 10.51 -5.89 1.70
C GLU A 74 9.18 -5.12 1.68
N LEU A 75 9.10 -4.06 2.50
CA LEU A 75 7.99 -3.11 2.56
C LEU A 75 8.45 -1.76 2.03
N VAL A 76 7.90 -1.34 0.90
CA VAL A 76 8.12 -0.03 0.29
C VAL A 76 6.81 0.74 0.31
N ALA A 77 6.58 1.48 1.38
CA ALA A 77 5.30 2.17 1.57
C ALA A 77 5.46 3.45 2.38
N GLN A 78 4.55 4.40 2.12
CA GLN A 78 4.48 5.67 2.83
C GLN A 78 3.04 6.14 2.96
N THR A 79 2.69 6.64 4.13
CA THR A 79 1.37 7.23 4.40
C THR A 79 1.06 8.37 3.42
N GLY A 80 -0.12 8.33 2.82
CA GLY A 80 -0.59 9.35 1.89
C GLY A 80 -0.10 9.21 0.44
N ALA A 81 0.68 8.17 0.13
CA ALA A 81 1.19 7.92 -1.22
C ALA A 81 0.08 7.63 -2.22
N LYS A 82 0.23 8.11 -3.43
CA LYS A 82 -0.57 7.78 -4.61
C LYS A 82 0.20 6.80 -5.49
N THR A 83 -0.49 6.23 -6.47
CA THR A 83 0.12 5.33 -7.45
C THR A 83 1.31 5.98 -8.18
N ILE A 84 1.23 7.27 -8.49
CA ILE A 84 2.33 7.98 -9.16
C ILE A 84 3.58 8.11 -8.27
N ASP A 85 3.41 8.25 -6.97
CA ASP A 85 4.52 8.35 -6.03
C ASP A 85 5.27 7.01 -5.96
N VAL A 86 4.53 5.89 -5.93
CA VAL A 86 5.08 4.53 -5.98
C VAL A 86 5.84 4.29 -7.28
N LEU A 87 5.31 4.72 -8.43
CA LEU A 87 6.02 4.63 -9.71
C LEU A 87 7.37 5.36 -9.66
N GLY A 88 7.42 6.55 -9.02
CA GLY A 88 8.67 7.27 -8.80
C GLY A 88 9.66 6.51 -7.92
N TRP A 89 9.20 5.79 -6.89
CA TRP A 89 10.11 4.96 -6.07
C TRP A 89 10.71 3.81 -6.86
N LEU A 90 9.94 3.17 -7.73
CA LEU A 90 10.46 2.10 -8.59
C LEU A 90 11.59 2.57 -9.53
N ASP A 91 11.66 3.88 -9.85
CA ASP A 91 12.76 4.45 -10.64
C ASP A 91 14.10 4.45 -9.89
N THR A 92 14.03 4.54 -8.56
CA THR A 92 15.21 4.63 -7.68
C THR A 92 15.49 3.36 -6.89
N MET A 93 14.57 2.39 -6.91
CA MET A 93 14.81 1.11 -6.25
C MET A 93 16.00 0.38 -6.86
N PRO A 94 16.90 -0.16 -6.03
CA PRO A 94 17.97 -1.04 -6.52
C PRO A 94 17.42 -2.23 -7.31
N PRO A 95 18.18 -2.77 -8.24
CA PRO A 95 17.80 -4.00 -8.94
C PRO A 95 17.51 -5.12 -7.93
N ALA A 96 16.29 -5.61 -7.93
CA ALA A 96 15.83 -6.69 -7.05
C ALA A 96 14.90 -7.64 -7.82
N ARG A 97 14.71 -8.84 -7.32
CA ARG A 97 13.77 -9.82 -7.88
C ARG A 97 12.80 -10.26 -6.79
N PHE A 98 11.52 -10.24 -7.13
CA PHE A 98 10.46 -10.72 -6.24
C PHE A 98 9.68 -11.85 -6.90
N ASP A 99 9.19 -12.80 -6.12
CA ASP A 99 8.31 -13.86 -6.63
C ASP A 99 6.86 -13.41 -6.58
N VAL A 100 6.51 -12.66 -5.52
CA VAL A 100 5.18 -12.08 -5.31
C VAL A 100 5.31 -10.61 -4.94
N ALA A 101 4.50 -9.76 -5.58
CA ALA A 101 4.31 -8.37 -5.19
C ALA A 101 2.85 -8.16 -4.73
N VAL A 102 2.66 -7.60 -3.55
CA VAL A 102 1.36 -7.18 -3.04
C VAL A 102 1.30 -5.66 -3.11
N THR A 103 0.24 -5.11 -3.71
CA THR A 103 0.01 -3.66 -3.76
C THR A 103 -1.21 -3.29 -2.93
N ALA A 104 -1.06 -2.33 -2.02
CA ALA A 104 -2.16 -1.74 -1.27
C ALA A 104 -2.16 -0.22 -1.49
N LEU A 105 -2.92 0.20 -2.52
CA LEU A 105 -2.90 1.54 -3.09
C LEU A 105 -4.25 1.92 -3.69
N GLY A 106 -4.53 3.22 -3.72
CA GLY A 106 -5.60 3.79 -4.51
C GLY A 106 -6.55 4.69 -3.73
N VAL A 107 -6.68 4.55 -2.43
CA VAL A 107 -7.52 5.45 -1.61
C VAL A 107 -7.06 6.89 -1.76
N ASN A 108 -5.76 7.15 -1.75
CA ASN A 108 -5.22 8.50 -1.93
C ASN A 108 -5.39 9.01 -3.36
N ASP A 109 -5.40 8.15 -4.36
CA ASP A 109 -5.71 8.55 -5.73
C ASP A 109 -7.15 9.04 -5.84
N VAL A 110 -8.11 8.30 -5.25
CA VAL A 110 -9.54 8.67 -5.22
C VAL A 110 -9.74 9.99 -4.45
N THR A 111 -9.25 10.06 -3.21
CA THR A 111 -9.49 11.23 -2.34
C THR A 111 -8.80 12.51 -2.80
N LYS A 112 -7.73 12.37 -3.60
CA LYS A 112 -7.02 13.51 -4.23
C LYS A 112 -7.49 13.78 -5.66
N GLY A 113 -8.59 13.19 -6.11
CA GLY A 113 -9.26 13.49 -7.38
C GLY A 113 -8.50 13.05 -8.63
N VAL A 114 -7.68 12.01 -8.55
CA VAL A 114 -7.05 11.41 -9.74
C VAL A 114 -8.15 10.81 -10.62
N SER A 115 -8.22 11.22 -11.90
CA SER A 115 -9.24 10.68 -12.81
C SER A 115 -9.06 9.19 -13.01
N LEU A 116 -10.18 8.46 -13.18
CA LEU A 116 -10.18 7.01 -13.37
C LEU A 116 -9.25 6.58 -14.52
N ARG A 117 -9.29 7.31 -15.65
CA ARG A 117 -8.42 7.03 -16.80
C ARG A 117 -6.93 7.12 -16.44
N LYS A 118 -6.54 8.16 -15.70
CA LYS A 118 -5.16 8.36 -15.27
C LYS A 118 -4.75 7.28 -14.27
N TRP A 119 -5.60 6.98 -13.30
CA TRP A 119 -5.36 5.93 -12.32
C TRP A 119 -5.19 4.56 -12.98
N LEU A 120 -6.07 4.16 -13.89
CA LEU A 120 -5.95 2.89 -14.64
C LEU A 120 -4.62 2.81 -15.41
N SER A 121 -4.22 3.88 -16.09
CA SER A 121 -2.94 3.93 -16.80
C SER A 121 -1.75 3.76 -15.85
N GLN A 122 -1.79 4.40 -14.67
CA GLN A 122 -0.75 4.29 -13.66
C GLN A 122 -0.71 2.88 -13.04
N GLN A 123 -1.85 2.26 -12.75
CA GLN A 123 -1.93 0.89 -12.24
C GLN A 123 -1.38 -0.12 -13.26
N THR A 124 -1.73 0.04 -14.54
CA THR A 124 -1.18 -0.81 -15.60
C THR A 124 0.35 -0.70 -15.66
N ASN A 125 0.88 0.52 -15.63
CA ASN A 125 2.32 0.75 -15.61
C ASN A 125 2.99 0.13 -14.36
N LEU A 126 2.36 0.28 -13.18
CA LEU A 126 2.85 -0.29 -11.93
C LEU A 126 2.96 -1.83 -12.04
N PHE A 127 1.90 -2.49 -12.48
CA PHE A 127 1.89 -3.95 -12.61
C PHE A 127 2.89 -4.44 -13.67
N ASP A 128 2.98 -3.76 -14.80
CA ASP A 128 3.96 -4.06 -15.86
C ASP A 128 5.40 -3.99 -15.32
N ARG A 129 5.71 -2.96 -14.54
CA ARG A 129 7.04 -2.79 -13.93
C ARG A 129 7.32 -3.86 -12.88
N LEU A 130 6.37 -4.16 -11.99
CA LEU A 130 6.52 -5.22 -11.00
C LEU A 130 6.80 -6.57 -11.67
N ILE A 131 6.14 -6.87 -12.79
CA ILE A 131 6.34 -8.12 -13.53
C ILE A 131 7.66 -8.11 -14.31
N ARG A 132 7.89 -7.08 -15.14
CA ARG A 132 9.01 -7.07 -16.10
C ARG A 132 10.33 -6.61 -15.50
N GLN A 133 10.30 -5.55 -14.70
CA GLN A 133 11.50 -4.97 -14.09
C GLN A 133 11.94 -5.75 -12.84
N PHE A 134 10.97 -6.10 -11.97
CA PHE A 134 11.24 -6.75 -10.69
C PHE A 134 10.95 -8.26 -10.69
N GLY A 135 10.49 -8.83 -11.80
CA GLY A 135 10.35 -10.27 -12.01
C GLY A 135 9.23 -10.94 -11.23
N ALA A 136 8.26 -10.16 -10.70
CA ALA A 136 7.15 -10.72 -9.94
C ALA A 136 6.34 -11.71 -10.80
N ARG A 137 6.23 -12.95 -10.34
CA ARG A 137 5.41 -13.97 -11.01
C ARG A 137 3.93 -13.77 -10.72
N ARG A 138 3.61 -13.12 -9.60
CA ARG A 138 2.24 -12.76 -9.20
C ARG A 138 2.23 -11.36 -8.62
N VAL A 139 1.26 -10.57 -9.07
CA VAL A 139 0.92 -9.28 -8.47
C VAL A 139 -0.48 -9.42 -7.87
N ILE A 140 -0.59 -9.15 -6.57
CA ILE A 140 -1.84 -9.19 -5.82
C ILE A 140 -2.19 -7.75 -5.47
N ALA A 141 -3.24 -7.21 -6.09
CA ALA A 141 -3.73 -5.88 -5.75
C ALA A 141 -4.83 -6.00 -4.68
N SER A 142 -4.68 -5.26 -3.58
CA SER A 142 -5.76 -5.14 -2.60
C SER A 142 -6.94 -4.39 -3.23
N GLY A 143 -8.16 -4.81 -2.88
CA GLY A 143 -9.36 -4.06 -3.25
C GLY A 143 -9.39 -2.68 -2.56
N LEU A 144 -10.00 -1.70 -3.22
CA LEU A 144 -10.28 -0.41 -2.59
C LEU A 144 -11.51 -0.54 -1.70
N PRO A 145 -11.45 -0.05 -0.44
CA PRO A 145 -12.63 0.03 0.38
C PRO A 145 -13.63 1.02 -0.23
N PRO A 146 -14.93 0.89 0.07
CA PRO A 146 -15.96 1.83 -0.39
C PRO A 146 -15.77 3.20 0.28
N VAL A 147 -14.95 4.05 -0.32
CA VAL A 147 -14.52 5.34 0.25
C VAL A 147 -15.71 6.22 0.64
N GLY A 148 -16.80 6.20 -0.15
CA GLY A 148 -18.02 6.93 0.15
C GLY A 148 -18.78 6.47 1.42
N GLN A 149 -18.36 5.37 2.05
CA GLN A 149 -18.94 4.87 3.31
C GLN A 149 -18.04 5.18 4.52
N PHE A 150 -16.96 5.92 4.33
CA PHE A 150 -16.06 6.25 5.45
C PHE A 150 -16.79 7.18 6.44
N PRO A 151 -16.77 6.86 7.76
CA PRO A 151 -17.50 7.63 8.77
C PRO A 151 -17.12 9.11 8.85
N LEU A 152 -15.91 9.45 8.43
CA LEU A 152 -15.39 10.82 8.40
C LEU A 152 -15.79 11.59 7.13
N LEU A 153 -16.39 10.92 6.13
CA LEU A 153 -16.89 11.57 4.92
C LEU A 153 -18.41 11.75 5.03
N PRO A 154 -18.89 12.91 5.51
CA PRO A 154 -20.31 13.15 5.59
C PRO A 154 -20.93 13.24 4.19
N HIS A 155 -22.11 12.64 3.99
CA HIS A 155 -22.87 12.82 2.77
C HIS A 155 -23.08 14.32 2.46
N PRO A 156 -22.90 14.75 1.18
CA PRO A 156 -22.68 14.00 -0.07
C PRO A 156 -21.23 13.96 -0.59
N LEU A 157 -20.22 13.86 0.27
CA LEU A 157 -18.83 13.70 -0.17
C LEU A 157 -18.54 12.29 -0.66
#